data_fcee8bb26ade9d1fc804142a9aa7fa3e
#
_entry.id   fcee8bb26ade9d1fc804142a9aa7fa3e
#
_cell.length_a   1.000
_cell.length_b   1.000
_cell.length_c   1.000
_cell.angle_alpha   90.00
_cell.angle_beta   90.00
_cell.angle_gamma   90.00
#
_symmetry.space_group_name_H-M   'P 1'
#
loop_
_entity.id
_entity.type
_entity.pdbx_description
1 polymer ?
#
loop_
_entity_poly.entity_id
_entity_poly.type
_entity_poly.pdbx_seq_one_letter_code
_entity_poly.pdbx_strand_id
1 'polypeptide(L)'
;MPRKPRSDEPHGWYHVTQSGNGGDDLFLDDDDRAYFLSFLGRVAVRDGWRCFSYCVLSQHFHVVMQIGATRLGHSMRWLSGTYARSFNGRHRRSGHVFGSRYRATYIRDEKHLVEACRYVDLNPVRAGICAHPADWQWSSFRALAGLAPHPPFLSRHAADLVGGDWASFVEQALTGETRRALGG
;
A
#
# COMPACT_ATOMS: atom_id res chain seq x y z
N MET A 1 11.96 -27.67 -0.96
CA MET A 1 10.56 -27.98 -0.61
C MET A 1 9.64 -26.94 -1.21
N PRO A 2 8.54 -27.30 -1.91
CA PRO A 2 7.54 -26.33 -2.36
C PRO A 2 6.91 -25.67 -1.13
N ARG A 3 6.89 -24.32 -1.12
CA ARG A 3 6.20 -23.57 -0.05
C ARG A 3 4.70 -23.83 -0.14
N LYS A 4 4.05 -24.10 1.01
CA LYS A 4 2.59 -24.26 1.10
C LYS A 4 1.87 -23.10 0.40
N PRO A 5 0.79 -23.38 -0.35
CA PRO A 5 -0.11 -22.33 -0.83
C PRO A 5 -0.61 -21.53 0.36
N ARG A 6 -0.70 -20.19 0.21
CA ARG A 6 -1.38 -19.36 1.22
C ARG A 6 -2.87 -19.63 1.13
N SER A 7 -3.49 -19.94 2.25
CA SER A 7 -4.95 -19.97 2.35
C SER A 7 -5.43 -18.51 2.46
N ASP A 8 -5.78 -17.91 1.33
CA ASP A 8 -6.40 -16.60 1.32
C ASP A 8 -7.91 -16.80 1.49
N GLU A 9 -8.50 -16.14 2.47
CA GLU A 9 -9.95 -16.17 2.68
C GLU A 9 -10.63 -15.19 1.72
N PRO A 10 -11.61 -15.62 0.92
CA PRO A 10 -12.42 -14.71 0.10
C PRO A 10 -13.02 -13.60 0.98
N HIS A 11 -13.02 -12.37 0.45
CA HIS A 11 -13.47 -11.17 1.15
C HIS A 11 -12.69 -10.83 2.44
N GLY A 12 -11.58 -11.50 2.70
CA GLY A 12 -10.67 -11.18 3.81
C GLY A 12 -9.95 -9.84 3.61
N TRP A 13 -9.57 -9.24 4.72
CA TRP A 13 -8.78 -8.01 4.73
C TRP A 13 -7.29 -8.33 4.89
N TYR A 14 -6.46 -7.68 4.10
CA TYR A 14 -5.02 -7.94 4.08
C TYR A 14 -4.22 -6.65 3.98
N HIS A 15 -3.13 -6.59 4.74
CA HIS A 15 -2.03 -5.67 4.50
C HIS A 15 -0.97 -6.41 3.67
N VAL A 16 -0.72 -5.93 2.47
CA VAL A 16 0.24 -6.50 1.51
C VAL A 16 1.41 -5.58 1.32
N THR A 17 2.61 -6.17 1.33
CA THR A 17 3.87 -5.48 1.05
C THR A 17 4.72 -6.29 0.09
N GLN A 18 5.48 -5.61 -0.76
CA GLN A 18 6.48 -6.25 -1.62
C GLN A 18 7.61 -5.28 -1.91
N SER A 19 8.85 -5.80 -1.96
CA SER A 19 10.06 -5.00 -2.11
C SER A 19 10.83 -5.38 -3.37
N GLY A 20 11.70 -4.48 -3.81
CA GLY A 20 12.64 -4.67 -4.91
C GLY A 20 13.64 -5.78 -4.66
N ASN A 21 14.28 -6.22 -5.73
CA ASN A 21 15.28 -7.26 -5.68
C ASN A 21 16.60 -6.73 -5.09
N GLY A 22 17.13 -7.41 -4.08
CA GLY A 22 18.43 -7.03 -3.48
C GLY A 22 18.49 -5.66 -2.84
N GLY A 23 17.34 -5.01 -2.59
CA GLY A 23 17.28 -3.63 -2.09
C GLY A 23 17.22 -2.59 -3.21
N ASP A 24 17.14 -3.01 -4.47
CA ASP A 24 16.96 -2.11 -5.61
C ASP A 24 15.67 -1.29 -5.51
N ASP A 25 15.68 -0.11 -6.08
CA ASP A 25 14.50 0.71 -6.23
C ASP A 25 13.50 0.06 -7.19
N LEU A 26 12.25 -0.03 -6.73
CA LEU A 26 11.10 -0.46 -7.54
C LEU A 26 10.53 0.70 -8.36
N PHE A 27 10.70 1.93 -7.90
CA PHE A 27 10.09 3.11 -8.47
C PHE A 27 11.17 4.18 -8.60
N LEU A 28 11.71 4.37 -9.80
CA LEU A 28 12.80 5.31 -10.07
C LEU A 28 12.28 6.75 -10.21
N ASP A 29 11.04 6.90 -10.69
CA ASP A 29 10.41 8.20 -10.92
C ASP A 29 8.91 8.17 -10.66
N ASP A 30 8.27 9.30 -10.87
CA ASP A 30 6.83 9.47 -10.64
C ASP A 30 5.96 8.73 -11.65
N ASP A 31 6.46 8.53 -12.87
CA ASP A 31 5.75 7.72 -13.86
C ASP A 31 5.66 6.25 -13.45
N ASP A 32 6.73 5.69 -12.87
CA ASP A 32 6.71 4.33 -12.35
C ASP A 32 5.63 4.16 -11.27
N ARG A 33 5.53 5.14 -10.36
CA ARG A 33 4.51 5.15 -9.31
C ARG A 33 3.10 5.29 -9.88
N ALA A 34 2.93 6.18 -10.85
CA ALA A 34 1.66 6.37 -11.55
C ALA A 34 1.21 5.11 -12.30
N TYR A 35 2.12 4.43 -13.01
CA TYR A 35 1.82 3.15 -13.68
C TYR A 35 1.42 2.08 -12.66
N PHE A 36 2.16 1.95 -11.55
CA PHE A 36 1.82 0.99 -10.51
C PHE A 36 0.40 1.24 -9.96
N LEU A 37 0.06 2.49 -9.62
CA LEU A 37 -1.27 2.84 -9.12
C LEU A 37 -2.36 2.59 -10.16
N SER A 38 -2.07 2.82 -11.45
CA SER A 38 -3.01 2.47 -12.52
C SER A 38 -3.27 0.96 -12.59
N PHE A 39 -2.24 0.14 -12.44
CA PHE A 39 -2.38 -1.32 -12.42
C PHE A 39 -3.09 -1.79 -11.14
N LEU A 40 -2.84 -1.16 -10.00
CA LEU A 40 -3.57 -1.42 -8.76
C LEU A 40 -5.07 -1.14 -8.93
N GLY A 41 -5.43 -0.02 -9.54
CA GLY A 41 -6.81 0.31 -9.87
C GLY A 41 -7.47 -0.72 -10.80
N ARG A 42 -6.74 -1.19 -11.81
CA ARG A 42 -7.22 -2.26 -12.72
C ARG A 42 -7.48 -3.57 -12.00
N VAL A 43 -6.57 -3.98 -11.10
CA VAL A 43 -6.77 -5.19 -10.26
C VAL A 43 -7.97 -5.00 -9.35
N ALA A 44 -8.13 -3.84 -8.73
CA ALA A 44 -9.25 -3.56 -7.86
C ALA A 44 -10.59 -3.76 -8.59
N VAL A 45 -10.71 -3.23 -9.80
CA VAL A 45 -11.93 -3.41 -10.62
C VAL A 45 -12.08 -4.85 -11.09
N ARG A 46 -11.02 -5.47 -11.65
CA ARG A 46 -11.08 -6.80 -12.25
C ARG A 46 -11.40 -7.91 -11.25
N ASP A 47 -10.77 -7.82 -10.04
CA ASP A 47 -10.81 -8.90 -9.05
C ASP A 47 -11.69 -8.54 -7.84
N GLY A 48 -12.38 -7.37 -7.89
CA GLY A 48 -13.30 -6.92 -6.85
C GLY A 48 -12.60 -6.53 -5.55
N TRP A 49 -11.40 -5.94 -5.62
CA TRP A 49 -10.71 -5.43 -4.44
C TRP A 49 -11.33 -4.09 -3.99
N ARG A 50 -11.36 -3.92 -2.67
CA ARG A 50 -11.60 -2.60 -2.04
C ARG A 50 -10.31 -2.17 -1.37
N CYS A 51 -9.61 -1.22 -1.96
CA CYS A 51 -8.40 -0.65 -1.39
C CYS A 51 -8.78 0.37 -0.30
N PHE A 52 -8.20 0.27 0.88
CA PHE A 52 -8.46 1.17 2.02
C PHE A 52 -7.31 2.16 2.25
N SER A 53 -6.08 1.73 1.97
CA SER A 53 -4.90 2.59 2.05
C SER A 53 -3.79 2.02 1.18
N TYR A 54 -2.92 2.89 0.68
CA TYR A 54 -1.70 2.52 -0.03
C TYR A 54 -0.58 3.52 0.25
N CYS A 55 0.65 3.05 0.11
CA CYS A 55 1.85 3.88 0.08
C CYS A 55 2.88 3.26 -0.85
N VAL A 56 3.39 4.05 -1.80
CA VAL A 56 4.39 3.65 -2.80
C VAL A 56 5.68 4.42 -2.51
N LEU A 57 6.65 3.72 -1.92
CA LEU A 57 7.99 4.25 -1.63
C LEU A 57 8.97 3.83 -2.73
N SER A 58 10.22 4.29 -2.70
CA SER A 58 11.17 3.94 -3.77
C SER A 58 11.44 2.44 -3.87
N GLN A 59 11.63 1.74 -2.74
CA GLN A 59 12.06 0.35 -2.71
C GLN A 59 10.96 -0.67 -2.45
N HIS A 60 9.79 -0.24 -2.03
CA HIS A 60 8.68 -1.12 -1.69
C HIS A 60 7.34 -0.38 -1.71
N PHE A 61 6.27 -1.15 -1.69
CA PHE A 61 4.93 -0.61 -1.52
C PHE A 61 4.16 -1.32 -0.40
N HIS A 62 3.17 -0.62 0.10
CA HIS A 62 2.16 -1.11 1.02
C HIS A 62 0.77 -0.92 0.41
N VAL A 63 -0.10 -1.90 0.56
CA VAL A 63 -1.53 -1.80 0.22
C VAL A 63 -2.35 -2.50 1.29
N VAL A 64 -3.35 -1.81 1.83
CA VAL A 64 -4.38 -2.39 2.70
C VAL A 64 -5.65 -2.54 1.89
N MET A 65 -6.19 -3.75 1.82
CA MET A 65 -7.34 -4.04 0.97
C MET A 65 -8.21 -5.16 1.51
N GLN A 66 -9.47 -5.16 1.09
CA GLN A 66 -10.32 -6.34 1.07
C GLN A 66 -10.18 -7.01 -0.29
N ILE A 67 -9.95 -8.31 -0.34
CA ILE A 67 -9.96 -9.05 -1.60
C ILE A 67 -11.39 -9.46 -1.97
N GLY A 68 -11.63 -9.67 -3.27
CA GLY A 68 -12.88 -10.24 -3.77
C GLY A 68 -12.90 -11.78 -3.68
N ALA A 69 -13.61 -12.41 -4.56
CA ALA A 69 -13.65 -13.88 -4.66
C ALA A 69 -12.36 -14.48 -5.24
N THR A 70 -11.59 -13.70 -6.00
CA THR A 70 -10.32 -14.13 -6.60
C THR A 70 -9.24 -14.24 -5.53
N ARG A 71 -8.49 -15.35 -5.55
CA ARG A 71 -7.38 -15.55 -4.61
C ARG A 71 -6.34 -14.44 -4.74
N LEU A 72 -5.87 -13.91 -3.61
CA LEU A 72 -4.86 -12.85 -3.53
C LEU A 72 -3.61 -13.17 -4.36
N GLY A 73 -3.14 -14.42 -4.31
CA GLY A 73 -1.96 -14.85 -5.08
C GLY A 73 -2.11 -14.72 -6.59
N HIS A 74 -3.31 -14.92 -7.13
CA HIS A 74 -3.59 -14.74 -8.55
C HIS A 74 -3.51 -13.26 -8.94
N SER A 75 -4.18 -12.41 -8.17
CA SER A 75 -4.22 -10.97 -8.39
C SER A 75 -2.84 -10.32 -8.23
N MET A 76 -2.10 -10.70 -7.20
CA MET A 76 -0.73 -10.22 -6.98
C MET A 76 0.24 -10.67 -8.07
N ARG A 77 0.10 -11.90 -8.59
CA ARG A 77 0.89 -12.36 -9.74
C ARG A 77 0.67 -11.47 -10.96
N TRP A 78 -0.58 -11.10 -11.21
CA TRP A 78 -0.90 -10.21 -12.33
C TRP A 78 -0.34 -8.81 -12.11
N LEU A 79 -0.59 -8.22 -10.93
CA LEU A 79 -0.13 -6.87 -10.58
C LEU A 79 1.40 -6.77 -10.68
N SER A 80 2.13 -7.62 -9.93
CA SER A 80 3.59 -7.60 -9.90
C SER A 80 4.21 -7.95 -11.26
N GLY A 81 3.64 -8.94 -11.98
CA GLY A 81 4.13 -9.33 -13.30
C GLY A 81 3.90 -8.26 -14.37
N THR A 82 2.76 -7.57 -14.33
CA THR A 82 2.46 -6.48 -15.27
C THR A 82 3.35 -5.28 -14.99
N TYR A 83 3.50 -4.90 -13.72
CA TYR A 83 4.40 -3.84 -13.33
C TYR A 83 5.86 -4.15 -13.72
N ALA A 84 6.37 -5.34 -13.42
CA ALA A 84 7.73 -5.73 -13.75
C ALA A 84 8.03 -5.67 -15.26
N ARG A 85 7.07 -6.09 -16.12
CA ARG A 85 7.22 -5.95 -17.58
C ARG A 85 7.25 -4.49 -18.02
N SER A 86 6.36 -3.65 -17.46
CA SER A 86 6.31 -2.22 -17.76
C SER A 86 7.62 -1.54 -17.33
N PHE A 87 8.08 -1.78 -16.11
CA PHE A 87 9.31 -1.24 -15.55
C PHE A 87 10.53 -1.64 -16.39
N ASN A 88 10.72 -2.95 -16.66
CA ASN A 88 11.84 -3.43 -17.46
C ASN A 88 11.83 -2.86 -18.89
N GLY A 89 10.66 -2.78 -19.52
CA GLY A 89 10.53 -2.19 -20.86
C GLY A 89 10.89 -0.70 -20.87
N ARG A 90 10.40 0.06 -19.88
CA ARG A 90 10.63 1.49 -19.76
C ARG A 90 12.08 1.84 -19.47
N HIS A 91 12.71 1.07 -18.58
CA HIS A 91 14.11 1.30 -18.16
C HIS A 91 15.15 0.46 -18.92
N ARG A 92 14.75 -0.25 -20.00
CA ARG A 92 15.62 -1.13 -20.80
C ARG A 92 16.39 -2.14 -19.93
N ARG A 93 15.73 -2.67 -18.90
CA ARG A 93 16.28 -3.67 -17.99
C ARG A 93 15.77 -5.07 -18.31
N SER A 94 16.48 -6.07 -17.80
CA SER A 94 16.08 -7.48 -17.80
C SER A 94 16.22 -8.06 -16.39
N GLY A 95 15.60 -9.22 -16.16
CA GLY A 95 15.70 -9.91 -14.87
C GLY A 95 14.57 -9.55 -13.89
N HIS A 96 14.77 -9.97 -12.64
CA HIS A 96 13.76 -9.82 -11.60
C HIS A 96 13.72 -8.39 -11.05
N VAL A 97 12.53 -7.78 -11.06
CA VAL A 97 12.26 -6.47 -10.44
C VAL A 97 11.96 -6.65 -8.95
N PHE A 98 11.19 -7.67 -8.59
CA PHE A 98 10.87 -7.99 -7.21
C PHE A 98 11.81 -9.05 -6.64
N GLY A 99 12.33 -8.82 -5.42
CA GLY A 99 13.28 -9.72 -4.78
C GLY A 99 12.64 -10.99 -4.21
N SER A 100 11.37 -10.88 -3.80
CA SER A 100 10.63 -11.99 -3.23
C SER A 100 9.15 -11.90 -3.56
N ARG A 101 8.41 -12.98 -3.25
CA ARG A 101 6.95 -12.90 -3.26
C ARG A 101 6.48 -11.89 -2.22
N TYR A 102 5.34 -11.22 -2.49
CA TYR A 102 4.69 -10.33 -1.54
C TYR A 102 4.50 -10.99 -0.16
N ARG A 103 4.46 -10.18 0.88
CA ARG A 103 4.00 -10.56 2.22
C ARG A 103 2.55 -10.11 2.36
N ALA A 104 1.74 -10.91 3.04
CA ALA A 104 0.36 -10.57 3.36
C ALA A 104 0.10 -10.88 4.83
N THR A 105 -0.40 -9.90 5.55
CA THR A 105 -0.84 -10.02 6.94
C THR A 105 -2.35 -9.91 6.97
N TYR A 106 -3.03 -10.90 7.53
CA TYR A 106 -4.49 -10.90 7.69
C TYR A 106 -4.90 -9.86 8.74
N ILE A 107 -5.91 -9.08 8.42
CA ILE A 107 -6.50 -8.05 9.29
C ILE A 107 -7.80 -8.61 9.87
N ARG A 108 -7.90 -8.65 11.19
CA ARG A 108 -8.93 -9.44 11.91
C ARG A 108 -10.23 -8.70 12.15
N ASP A 109 -10.16 -7.39 12.31
CA ASP A 109 -11.28 -6.55 12.72
C ASP A 109 -11.09 -5.08 12.28
N GLU A 110 -12.10 -4.25 12.45
CA GLU A 110 -12.07 -2.84 12.05
C GLU A 110 -11.03 -2.02 12.80
N LYS A 111 -10.79 -2.30 14.08
CA LYS A 111 -9.75 -1.62 14.85
C LYS A 111 -8.36 -1.92 14.23
N HIS A 112 -8.09 -3.18 13.89
CA HIS A 112 -6.86 -3.55 13.20
C HIS A 112 -6.79 -2.94 11.80
N LEU A 113 -7.93 -2.79 11.10
CA LEU A 113 -7.98 -2.16 9.77
C LEU A 113 -7.54 -0.69 9.83
N VAL A 114 -8.13 0.11 10.72
CA VAL A 114 -7.79 1.54 10.81
C VAL A 114 -6.34 1.75 11.24
N GLU A 115 -5.82 0.92 12.14
CA GLU A 115 -4.43 0.95 12.55
C GLU A 115 -3.46 0.56 11.42
N ALA A 116 -3.82 -0.44 10.61
CA ALA A 116 -3.04 -0.83 9.45
C ALA A 116 -3.01 0.28 8.39
N CYS A 117 -4.14 0.94 8.14
CA CYS A 117 -4.21 2.08 7.22
C CYS A 117 -3.39 3.27 7.74
N ARG A 118 -3.50 3.61 9.03
CA ARG A 118 -2.68 4.65 9.67
C ARG A 118 -1.19 4.34 9.55
N TYR A 119 -0.80 3.10 9.83
CA TYR A 119 0.58 2.65 9.66
C TYR A 119 1.07 2.86 8.23
N VAL A 120 0.27 2.51 7.23
CA VAL A 120 0.62 2.66 5.81
C VAL A 120 0.77 4.12 5.42
N ASP A 121 -0.13 4.99 5.85
CA ASP A 121 -0.06 6.42 5.54
C ASP A 121 1.10 7.15 6.24
N LEU A 122 1.58 6.63 7.37
CA LEU A 122 2.76 7.15 8.09
C LEU A 122 4.10 6.60 7.58
N ASN A 123 4.10 5.62 6.67
CA ASN A 123 5.35 5.03 6.18
C ASN A 123 6.36 6.05 5.60
N PRO A 124 5.96 7.07 4.83
CA PRO A 124 6.92 8.05 4.30
C PRO A 124 7.63 8.83 5.41
N VAL A 125 6.91 9.17 6.49
CA VAL A 125 7.49 9.85 7.66
C VAL A 125 8.44 8.91 8.42
N ARG A 126 8.02 7.67 8.66
CA ARG A 126 8.86 6.64 9.32
C ARG A 126 10.10 6.27 8.52
N ALA A 127 10.03 6.35 7.20
CA ALA A 127 11.16 6.17 6.32
C ALA A 127 12.08 7.42 6.23
N GLY A 128 11.75 8.51 6.91
CA GLY A 128 12.50 9.76 6.87
C GLY A 128 12.45 10.50 5.53
N ILE A 129 11.45 10.21 4.69
CA ILE A 129 11.31 10.82 3.36
C ILE A 129 10.71 12.22 3.47
N CYS A 130 9.78 12.42 4.39
CA CYS A 130 9.11 13.69 4.65
C CYS A 130 8.79 13.86 6.13
N ALA A 131 8.52 15.10 6.55
CA ALA A 131 8.16 15.41 7.94
C ALA A 131 6.67 15.14 8.24
N HIS A 132 5.82 15.24 7.22
CA HIS A 132 4.37 15.07 7.37
C HIS A 132 3.82 14.17 6.24
N PRO A 133 2.82 13.29 6.50
CA PRO A 133 2.31 12.38 5.48
C PRO A 133 1.64 13.10 4.29
N ALA A 134 1.17 14.34 4.47
CA ALA A 134 0.64 15.17 3.38
C ALA A 134 1.70 15.59 2.35
N ASP A 135 2.98 15.58 2.73
CA ASP A 135 4.08 15.93 1.83
C ASP A 135 4.44 14.81 0.85
N TRP A 136 3.89 13.60 1.05
CA TRP A 136 4.10 12.46 0.17
C TRP A 136 2.87 12.18 -0.69
N GLN A 137 2.93 12.58 -1.97
CA GLN A 137 1.79 12.43 -2.88
C GLN A 137 1.47 10.98 -3.30
N TRP A 138 2.39 10.04 -3.09
CA TRP A 138 2.26 8.65 -3.51
C TRP A 138 1.71 7.73 -2.40
N SER A 139 0.90 8.31 -1.52
CA SER A 139 0.11 7.59 -0.51
C SER A 139 -1.37 7.98 -0.59
N SER A 140 -2.21 7.17 0.05
CA SER A 140 -3.64 7.44 0.19
C SER A 140 -3.97 8.58 1.14
N PHE A 141 -3.04 9.02 1.99
CA PHE A 141 -3.28 10.00 3.04
C PHE A 141 -4.00 11.26 2.51
N ARG A 142 -3.46 11.89 1.48
CA ARG A 142 -4.02 13.14 0.93
C ARG A 142 -5.47 12.98 0.47
N ALA A 143 -5.79 11.87 -0.19
CA ALA A 143 -7.14 11.59 -0.67
C ALA A 143 -8.11 11.29 0.48
N LEU A 144 -7.69 10.53 1.48
CA LEU A 144 -8.51 10.22 2.66
C LEU A 144 -8.71 11.43 3.56
N ALA A 145 -7.72 12.32 3.67
CA ALA A 145 -7.78 13.59 4.40
C ALA A 145 -8.50 14.72 3.62
N GLY A 146 -8.99 14.48 2.40
CA GLY A 146 -9.67 15.48 1.58
C GLY A 146 -8.75 16.54 0.96
N LEU A 147 -7.44 16.31 0.94
CA LEU A 147 -6.42 17.23 0.41
C LEU A 147 -6.09 16.98 -1.08
N ALA A 148 -6.65 15.95 -1.68
CA ALA A 148 -6.46 15.59 -3.09
C ALA A 148 -7.68 14.84 -3.63
N PRO A 149 -7.86 14.78 -4.97
CA PRO A 149 -8.90 13.97 -5.58
C PRO A 149 -8.85 12.51 -5.12
N HIS A 150 -10.03 11.93 -4.90
CA HIS A 150 -10.15 10.57 -4.40
C HIS A 150 -10.08 9.57 -5.56
N PRO A 151 -9.08 8.67 -5.63
CA PRO A 151 -9.01 7.65 -6.67
C PRO A 151 -10.24 6.72 -6.63
N PRO A 152 -10.82 6.34 -7.78
CA PRO A 152 -12.05 5.53 -7.82
C PRO A 152 -11.91 4.15 -7.14
N PHE A 153 -10.71 3.60 -7.07
CA PHE A 153 -10.44 2.31 -6.44
C PHE A 153 -10.20 2.38 -4.93
N LEU A 154 -10.02 3.59 -4.37
CA LEU A 154 -9.81 3.80 -2.95
C LEU A 154 -11.16 3.89 -2.22
N SER A 155 -11.30 3.22 -1.09
CA SER A 155 -12.48 3.23 -0.25
C SER A 155 -12.28 4.15 0.96
N ARG A 156 -13.28 4.96 1.28
CA ARG A 156 -13.26 5.80 2.49
C ARG A 156 -13.59 5.04 3.78
N HIS A 157 -13.95 3.77 3.71
CA HIS A 157 -14.44 3.01 4.85
C HIS A 157 -13.56 3.13 6.11
N ALA A 158 -12.24 3.05 5.98
CA ALA A 158 -11.33 3.22 7.12
C ALA A 158 -11.40 4.63 7.73
N ALA A 159 -11.56 5.67 6.92
CA ALA A 159 -11.72 7.04 7.40
C ALA A 159 -13.10 7.24 8.06
N ASP A 160 -14.15 6.63 7.51
CA ASP A 160 -15.50 6.70 8.06
C ASP A 160 -15.58 6.04 9.44
N LEU A 161 -14.86 4.95 9.68
CA LEU A 161 -14.78 4.27 10.98
C LEU A 161 -14.21 5.15 12.11
N VAL A 162 -13.42 6.17 11.77
CA VAL A 162 -12.83 7.12 12.72
C VAL A 162 -13.54 8.48 12.70
N GLY A 163 -14.77 8.53 12.21
CA GLY A 163 -15.61 9.73 12.19
C GLY A 163 -15.30 10.69 11.03
N GLY A 164 -14.58 10.24 10.01
CA GLY A 164 -14.29 10.99 8.78
C GLY A 164 -13.11 11.96 8.87
N ASP A 165 -12.60 12.26 10.06
CA ASP A 165 -11.40 13.10 10.24
C ASP A 165 -10.13 12.25 10.24
N TRP A 166 -9.76 11.80 9.04
CA TRP A 166 -8.60 10.95 8.84
C TRP A 166 -7.28 11.64 9.18
N ALA A 167 -7.17 12.94 8.88
CA ALA A 167 -5.96 13.71 9.17
C ALA A 167 -5.66 13.72 10.67
N SER A 168 -6.59 14.17 11.50
CA SER A 168 -6.44 14.19 12.95
C SER A 168 -6.15 12.79 13.52
N PHE A 169 -6.82 11.74 13.03
CA PHE A 169 -6.57 10.37 13.48
C PHE A 169 -5.12 9.92 13.20
N VAL A 170 -4.59 10.21 12.02
CA VAL A 170 -3.21 9.83 11.64
C VAL A 170 -2.20 10.66 12.42
N GLU A 171 -2.41 11.97 12.54
CA GLU A 171 -1.49 12.91 13.19
C GLU A 171 -1.34 12.67 14.70
N GLN A 172 -2.35 12.14 15.37
CA GLN A 172 -2.26 11.73 16.78
C GLN A 172 -1.11 10.76 17.05
N ALA A 173 -0.75 9.91 16.06
CA ALA A 173 0.37 8.99 16.21
C ALA A 173 1.73 9.70 16.14
N LEU A 174 1.85 10.77 15.34
CA LEU A 174 3.08 11.56 15.24
C LEU A 174 3.42 12.22 16.59
N THR A 175 2.42 12.79 17.27
CA THR A 175 2.62 13.40 18.59
C THR A 175 2.95 12.37 19.68
N GLY A 176 2.42 11.15 19.57
CA GLY A 176 2.70 10.04 20.49
C GLY A 176 4.11 9.46 20.30
N GLU A 177 4.59 9.35 19.07
CA GLU A 177 5.95 8.89 18.76
C GLU A 177 7.00 9.94 19.16
N THR A 178 6.74 11.22 18.90
CA THR A 178 7.61 12.34 19.34
C THR A 178 7.76 12.40 20.87
N ARG A 179 6.66 12.18 21.62
CA ARG A 179 6.72 12.13 23.09
C ARG A 179 7.53 10.93 23.61
N ARG A 180 7.48 9.77 22.95
CA ARG A 180 8.29 8.61 23.32
C ARG A 180 9.78 8.80 22.99
N ALA A 181 10.11 9.51 21.92
CA ALA A 181 11.48 9.81 21.52
C ALA A 181 12.15 10.86 22.42
N LEU A 182 11.38 11.75 23.07
CA LEU A 182 11.87 12.81 23.96
C LEU A 182 11.83 12.42 25.44
N GLY A 183 11.20 11.30 25.79
CA GLY A 183 11.00 10.83 27.18
C GLY A 183 11.81 9.60 27.58
N GLY A 184 12.84 9.23 26.78
CA GLY A 184 13.74 8.10 27.04
C GLY A 184 15.14 8.54 27.43
#